data_a948ca3b77b39db1249b6181c077fbab
#
_entry.id   a948ca3b77b39db1249b6181c077fbab
#
_cell.length_a   1.000
_cell.length_b   1.000
_cell.length_c   1.000
_cell.angle_alpha   90.00
_cell.angle_beta   90.00
_cell.angle_gamma   90.00
#
_symmetry.space_group_name_H-M   'P 1'
#
loop_
_entity.id
_entity.type
_entity.pdbx_description
1 polymer ?
#
loop_
_entity_poly.entity_id
_entity_poly.type
_entity_poly.pdbx_seq_one_letter_code
_entity_poly.pdbx_strand_id
1 'polypeptide(L)'
;QMLNVQDDVLVMEEKGIYSIEKFLMARRLMYWQAYLHKTSVVAELTLTKILKRAKELSSKGEVLFGSPFLLFFLNHKIELNQIDKTILDTFSNLDDYDVLGAIKQWQFHDDFVLSSLSKMVINRNLLKIELNEDKVNKIKFLELKEKYMKQYAISENEVGYFVFKGKLKNEAYSK
;
A
#
# COMPACT_ATOMS: atom_id res chain seq x y z
N GLN A 1 -19.67 29.05 -14.97
CA GLN A 1 -19.51 28.28 -13.74
C GLN A 1 -20.71 27.35 -13.62
N MET A 2 -20.50 26.05 -13.40
CA MET A 2 -21.58 25.03 -13.39
C MET A 2 -21.89 24.54 -11.97
N LEU A 3 -21.03 24.84 -11.00
CA LEU A 3 -21.22 24.50 -9.60
C LEU A 3 -21.63 25.76 -8.84
N ASN A 4 -22.57 25.59 -7.91
CA ASN A 4 -23.06 26.65 -7.04
C ASN A 4 -23.30 26.09 -5.63
N VAL A 5 -23.51 26.94 -4.64
CA VAL A 5 -23.87 26.59 -3.28
C VAL A 5 -25.23 27.15 -2.99
N GLN A 6 -26.18 26.31 -2.58
CA GLN A 6 -27.51 26.70 -2.17
C GLN A 6 -27.81 26.01 -0.85
N ASP A 7 -28.24 26.75 0.17
CA ASP A 7 -28.55 26.26 1.50
C ASP A 7 -27.42 25.40 2.11
N ASP A 8 -26.18 25.86 1.95
CA ASP A 8 -24.95 25.18 2.41
C ASP A 8 -24.68 23.82 1.75
N VAL A 9 -25.36 23.52 0.65
CA VAL A 9 -25.20 22.31 -0.16
C VAL A 9 -24.62 22.66 -1.53
N LEU A 10 -23.62 21.87 -1.97
CA LEU A 10 -23.08 22.00 -3.31
C LEU A 10 -24.10 21.51 -4.32
N VAL A 11 -24.55 22.42 -5.21
CA VAL A 11 -25.53 22.14 -6.26
C VAL A 11 -24.92 22.36 -7.63
N MET A 12 -25.47 21.69 -8.62
CA MET A 12 -25.08 21.84 -10.00
C MET A 12 -26.24 22.39 -10.83
N GLU A 13 -25.92 23.35 -11.69
CA GLU A 13 -26.89 23.88 -12.65
C GLU A 13 -27.22 22.82 -13.73
N GLU A 14 -28.48 22.83 -14.20
CA GLU A 14 -29.00 21.87 -15.19
C GLU A 14 -28.10 21.74 -16.43
N LYS A 15 -27.55 22.85 -16.93
CA LYS A 15 -26.59 22.85 -18.05
C LYS A 15 -25.30 22.08 -17.78
N GLY A 16 -24.99 21.77 -16.50
CA GLY A 16 -23.83 21.02 -16.06
C GLY A 16 -24.01 19.50 -15.99
N ILE A 17 -25.25 18.99 -16.17
CA ILE A 17 -25.57 17.56 -15.98
C ILE A 17 -24.66 16.65 -16.81
N TYR A 18 -24.51 16.92 -18.11
CA TYR A 18 -23.65 16.10 -18.97
C TYR A 18 -22.17 16.11 -18.58
N SER A 19 -21.72 17.22 -17.99
CA SER A 19 -20.33 17.33 -17.52
C SER A 19 -20.09 16.47 -16.27
N ILE A 20 -21.07 16.42 -15.37
CA ILE A 20 -20.95 15.59 -14.16
C ILE A 20 -21.11 14.11 -14.50
N GLU A 21 -21.99 13.75 -15.41
CA GLU A 21 -22.11 12.36 -15.89
C GLU A 21 -20.79 11.88 -16.49
N LYS A 22 -20.17 12.68 -17.37
CA LYS A 22 -18.87 12.38 -17.94
C LYS A 22 -17.79 12.24 -16.86
N PHE A 23 -17.80 13.14 -15.86
CA PHE A 23 -16.85 13.08 -14.74
C PHE A 23 -17.02 11.80 -13.93
N LEU A 24 -18.25 11.44 -13.57
CA LEU A 24 -18.55 10.23 -12.80
C LEU A 24 -18.16 8.97 -13.58
N MET A 25 -18.45 8.95 -14.89
CA MET A 25 -18.05 7.84 -15.75
C MET A 25 -16.55 7.73 -15.89
N ALA A 26 -15.85 8.85 -16.14
CA ALA A 26 -14.38 8.88 -16.22
C ALA A 26 -13.74 8.43 -14.88
N ARG A 27 -14.26 8.91 -13.73
CA ARG A 27 -13.83 8.47 -12.40
C ARG A 27 -14.00 6.96 -12.23
N ARG A 28 -15.16 6.41 -12.60
CA ARG A 28 -15.43 4.96 -12.54
C ARG A 28 -14.43 4.17 -13.37
N LEU A 29 -14.21 4.58 -14.63
CA LEU A 29 -13.27 3.92 -15.54
C LEU A 29 -11.84 3.99 -15.00
N MET A 30 -11.43 5.13 -14.44
CA MET A 30 -10.12 5.29 -13.82
C MET A 30 -9.92 4.33 -12.64
N TYR A 31 -10.94 4.14 -11.78
CA TYR A 31 -10.86 3.16 -10.71
C TYR A 31 -10.65 1.73 -11.24
N TRP A 32 -11.38 1.35 -12.31
CA TRP A 32 -11.23 0.02 -12.90
C TRP A 32 -9.90 -0.19 -13.62
N GLN A 33 -9.46 0.80 -14.39
CA GLN A 33 -8.31 0.67 -15.27
C GLN A 33 -6.97 0.98 -14.59
N ALA A 34 -6.96 1.85 -13.58
CA ALA A 34 -5.74 2.26 -12.89
C ALA A 34 -5.65 1.69 -11.47
N TYR A 35 -6.56 2.07 -10.59
CA TYR A 35 -6.45 1.72 -9.17
C TYR A 35 -6.69 0.23 -8.88
N LEU A 36 -7.64 -0.41 -9.56
CA LEU A 36 -7.94 -1.84 -9.39
C LEU A 36 -7.18 -2.72 -10.41
N HIS A 37 -6.27 -2.14 -11.17
CA HIS A 37 -5.42 -2.92 -12.06
C HIS A 37 -4.50 -3.83 -11.24
N LYS A 38 -4.33 -5.10 -11.68
CA LYS A 38 -3.54 -6.12 -10.96
C LYS A 38 -2.16 -5.63 -10.55
N THR A 39 -1.48 -4.92 -11.43
CA THR A 39 -0.13 -4.39 -11.16
C THR A 39 -0.14 -3.31 -10.08
N SER A 40 -1.11 -2.39 -10.11
CA SER A 40 -1.24 -1.33 -9.11
C SER A 40 -1.52 -1.92 -7.73
N VAL A 41 -2.48 -2.85 -7.66
CA VAL A 41 -2.84 -3.52 -6.41
C VAL A 41 -1.66 -4.29 -5.81
N VAL A 42 -0.92 -5.06 -6.62
CA VAL A 42 0.21 -5.82 -6.09
C VAL A 42 1.37 -4.92 -5.69
N ALA A 43 1.58 -3.80 -6.39
CA ALA A 43 2.61 -2.82 -6.02
C ALA A 43 2.28 -2.18 -4.66
N GLU A 44 1.05 -1.72 -4.46
CA GLU A 44 0.56 -1.16 -3.19
C GLU A 44 0.68 -2.16 -2.03
N LEU A 45 0.22 -3.40 -2.23
CA LEU A 45 0.34 -4.45 -1.22
C LEU A 45 1.80 -4.78 -0.90
N THR A 46 2.67 -4.79 -1.90
CA THR A 46 4.11 -5.04 -1.69
C THR A 46 4.73 -3.89 -0.90
N LEU A 47 4.41 -2.64 -1.23
CA LEU A 47 4.85 -1.46 -0.49
C LEU A 47 4.42 -1.50 0.97
N THR A 48 3.14 -1.83 1.22
CA THR A 48 2.61 -2.01 2.59
C THR A 48 3.37 -3.10 3.35
N LYS A 49 3.73 -4.21 2.68
CA LYS A 49 4.52 -5.30 3.29
C LYS A 49 5.95 -4.86 3.61
N ILE A 50 6.60 -4.09 2.73
CA ILE A 50 7.93 -3.51 2.97
C ILE A 50 7.92 -2.65 4.23
N LEU A 51 6.99 -1.69 4.31
CA LEU A 51 6.88 -0.79 5.46
C LEU A 51 6.56 -1.54 6.75
N LYS A 52 5.71 -2.57 6.67
CA LYS A 52 5.42 -3.44 7.82
C LYS A 52 6.68 -4.16 8.29
N ARG A 53 7.48 -4.74 7.36
CA ARG A 53 8.73 -5.41 7.74
C ARG A 53 9.74 -4.43 8.32
N ALA A 54 9.92 -3.27 7.72
CA ALA A 54 10.78 -2.21 8.24
C ALA A 54 10.37 -1.81 9.67
N LYS A 55 9.07 -1.65 9.92
CA LYS A 55 8.53 -1.40 11.28
C LYS A 55 8.85 -2.51 12.28
N GLU A 56 8.74 -3.78 11.87
CA GLU A 56 9.07 -4.93 12.72
C GLU A 56 10.57 -4.98 13.06
N LEU A 57 11.45 -4.71 12.08
CA LEU A 57 12.89 -4.68 12.29
C LEU A 57 13.30 -3.52 13.21
N SER A 58 12.78 -2.32 12.95
CA SER A 58 12.97 -1.16 13.81
C SER A 58 12.53 -1.43 15.24
N SER A 59 11.38 -2.08 15.46
CA SER A 59 10.89 -2.43 16.80
C SER A 59 11.76 -3.46 17.52
N LYS A 60 12.60 -4.20 16.80
CA LYS A 60 13.61 -5.12 17.34
C LYS A 60 14.96 -4.45 17.60
N GLY A 61 15.05 -3.15 17.33
CA GLY A 61 16.28 -2.35 17.54
C GLY A 61 17.22 -2.33 16.33
N GLU A 62 16.81 -2.84 15.17
CA GLU A 62 17.63 -2.73 13.96
C GLU A 62 17.64 -1.28 13.45
N VAL A 63 18.83 -0.81 13.07
CA VAL A 63 19.03 0.53 12.50
C VAL A 63 18.75 0.48 10.99
N LEU A 64 17.70 1.16 10.59
CA LEU A 64 17.30 1.25 9.17
C LEU A 64 17.75 2.57 8.57
N PHE A 65 18.03 2.56 7.27
CA PHE A 65 18.20 3.80 6.50
C PHE A 65 16.83 4.45 6.26
N GLY A 66 16.76 5.77 6.40
CA GLY A 66 15.57 6.57 6.10
C GLY A 66 15.76 8.02 6.48
N SER A 67 14.85 8.89 6.01
CA SER A 67 14.79 10.27 6.48
C SER A 67 14.40 10.34 7.96
N PRO A 68 14.70 11.43 8.67
CA PRO A 68 14.26 11.60 10.05
C PRO A 68 12.74 11.45 10.21
N PHE A 69 11.96 11.91 9.24
CA PHE A 69 10.50 11.83 9.26
C PHE A 69 10.01 10.37 9.14
N LEU A 70 10.54 9.60 8.18
CA LEU A 70 10.20 8.19 8.03
C LEU A 70 10.64 7.38 9.26
N LEU A 71 11.88 7.58 9.74
CA LEU A 71 12.40 6.87 10.91
C LEU A 71 11.61 7.18 12.17
N PHE A 72 11.09 8.41 12.32
CA PHE A 72 10.20 8.73 13.42
C PHE A 72 9.00 7.78 13.48
N PHE A 73 8.30 7.58 12.35
CA PHE A 73 7.13 6.69 12.29
C PHE A 73 7.51 5.20 12.33
N LEU A 74 8.70 4.82 11.89
CA LEU A 74 9.18 3.45 12.03
C LEU A 74 9.54 3.10 13.48
N ASN A 75 10.12 4.04 14.22
CA ASN A 75 10.60 3.81 15.57
C ASN A 75 9.53 3.97 16.67
N HIS A 76 8.47 4.74 16.41
CA HIS A 76 7.45 5.03 17.42
C HIS A 76 6.10 4.41 17.07
N LYS A 77 5.46 3.79 18.06
CA LYS A 77 4.05 3.39 17.97
C LYS A 77 3.20 4.57 18.44
N ILE A 78 2.44 5.17 17.53
CA ILE A 78 1.62 6.34 17.82
C ILE A 78 0.18 5.89 17.95
N GLU A 79 -0.45 6.21 19.10
CA GLU A 79 -1.88 5.99 19.32
C GLU A 79 -2.66 7.26 18.96
N LEU A 80 -3.92 7.11 18.55
CA LEU A 80 -4.75 8.24 18.09
C LEU A 80 -4.87 9.38 19.12
N ASN A 81 -4.88 9.06 20.40
CA ASN A 81 -4.96 10.01 21.51
C ASN A 81 -3.61 10.74 21.78
N GLN A 82 -2.54 10.35 21.13
CA GLN A 82 -1.20 10.95 21.28
C GLN A 82 -0.88 11.94 20.15
N ILE A 83 -1.78 12.10 19.18
CA ILE A 83 -1.54 12.96 18.02
C ILE A 83 -1.55 14.42 18.48
N ASP A 84 -0.37 15.03 18.46
CA ASP A 84 -0.14 16.44 18.75
C ASP A 84 0.37 17.19 17.50
N LYS A 85 0.64 18.50 17.67
CA LYS A 85 1.16 19.34 16.60
C LYS A 85 2.49 18.82 16.06
N THR A 86 3.38 18.32 16.93
CA THR A 86 4.71 17.83 16.54
C THR A 86 4.61 16.62 15.63
N ILE A 87 3.71 15.68 15.95
CA ILE A 87 3.44 14.51 15.13
C ILE A 87 2.84 14.90 13.78
N LEU A 88 1.90 15.86 13.78
CA LEU A 88 1.30 16.38 12.54
C LEU A 88 2.34 17.09 11.67
N ASP A 89 3.19 17.93 12.24
CA ASP A 89 4.28 18.61 11.53
C ASP A 89 5.28 17.59 10.95
N THR A 90 5.62 16.53 11.71
CA THR A 90 6.47 15.44 11.24
C THR A 90 5.81 14.68 10.09
N PHE A 91 4.52 14.42 10.18
CA PHE A 91 3.76 13.73 9.13
C PHE A 91 3.66 14.59 7.85
N SER A 92 3.46 15.90 7.99
CA SER A 92 3.33 16.80 6.84
C SER A 92 4.64 16.95 6.05
N ASN A 93 5.78 16.63 6.66
CA ASN A 93 7.10 16.63 6.02
C ASN A 93 7.49 15.25 5.44
N LEU A 94 6.67 14.21 5.66
CA LEU A 94 6.90 12.88 5.09
C LEU A 94 6.29 12.82 3.69
N ASP A 95 7.09 12.44 2.69
CA ASP A 95 6.65 12.32 1.31
C ASP A 95 7.09 11.01 0.64
N ASP A 96 6.71 10.85 -0.64
CA ASP A 96 7.04 9.67 -1.44
C ASP A 96 8.55 9.48 -1.64
N TYR A 97 9.33 10.57 -1.67
CA TYR A 97 10.78 10.51 -1.82
C TYR A 97 11.47 9.89 -0.61
N ASP A 98 10.96 10.14 0.60
CA ASP A 98 11.44 9.53 1.82
C ASP A 98 11.30 8.01 1.76
N VAL A 99 10.12 7.56 1.38
CA VAL A 99 9.78 6.13 1.30
C VAL A 99 10.58 5.46 0.16
N LEU A 100 10.57 6.04 -1.05
CA LEU A 100 11.29 5.48 -2.19
C LEU A 100 12.81 5.49 -2.00
N GLY A 101 13.35 6.54 -1.37
CA GLY A 101 14.76 6.64 -1.02
C GLY A 101 15.17 5.53 -0.06
N ALA A 102 14.37 5.29 0.98
CA ALA A 102 14.60 4.21 1.92
C ALA A 102 14.53 2.83 1.25
N ILE A 103 13.51 2.56 0.43
CA ILE A 103 13.35 1.30 -0.31
C ILE A 103 14.55 1.03 -1.22
N LYS A 104 15.11 2.06 -1.88
CA LYS A 104 16.32 1.92 -2.69
C LYS A 104 17.52 1.44 -1.87
N GLN A 105 17.67 1.89 -0.65
CA GLN A 105 18.74 1.43 0.25
C GLN A 105 18.45 0.06 0.85
N TRP A 106 17.20 -0.22 1.20
CA TRP A 106 16.79 -1.51 1.77
C TRP A 106 16.95 -2.70 0.83
N GLN A 107 17.17 -2.49 -0.46
CA GLN A 107 17.56 -3.56 -1.39
C GLN A 107 18.83 -4.28 -0.95
N PHE A 108 19.70 -3.62 -0.22
CA PHE A 108 21.00 -4.10 0.23
C PHE A 108 21.02 -4.48 1.71
N HIS A 109 19.85 -4.47 2.36
CA HIS A 109 19.70 -4.84 3.77
C HIS A 109 19.89 -6.36 3.95
N ASP A 110 20.46 -6.77 5.10
CA ASP A 110 20.72 -8.17 5.41
C ASP A 110 19.46 -9.01 5.60
N ASP A 111 18.36 -8.39 6.04
CA ASP A 111 17.06 -9.06 6.15
C ASP A 111 16.53 -9.46 4.77
N PHE A 112 16.36 -10.78 4.59
CA PHE A 112 15.91 -11.36 3.31
C PHE A 112 14.55 -10.84 2.85
N VAL A 113 13.59 -10.68 3.78
CA VAL A 113 12.24 -10.23 3.43
C VAL A 113 12.28 -8.78 2.95
N LEU A 114 12.91 -7.89 3.73
CA LEU A 114 13.01 -6.47 3.42
C LEU A 114 13.74 -6.25 2.09
N SER A 115 14.92 -6.87 1.91
CA SER A 115 15.73 -6.70 0.71
C SER A 115 15.07 -7.28 -0.54
N SER A 116 14.45 -8.46 -0.44
CA SER A 116 13.77 -9.10 -1.59
C SER A 116 12.56 -8.29 -2.06
N LEU A 117 11.68 -7.87 -1.14
CA LEU A 117 10.51 -7.07 -1.50
C LEU A 117 10.92 -5.70 -2.07
N SER A 118 11.95 -5.06 -1.51
CA SER A 118 12.49 -3.80 -2.01
C SER A 118 13.03 -3.96 -3.44
N LYS A 119 13.79 -5.01 -3.72
CA LYS A 119 14.26 -5.36 -5.08
C LYS A 119 13.10 -5.58 -6.04
N MET A 120 12.03 -6.26 -5.61
CA MET A 120 10.86 -6.51 -6.44
C MET A 120 10.18 -5.21 -6.88
N VAL A 121 10.03 -4.23 -5.98
CA VAL A 121 9.41 -2.92 -6.30
C VAL A 121 10.32 -2.12 -7.23
N ILE A 122 11.60 -1.96 -6.90
CA ILE A 122 12.53 -1.14 -7.68
C ILE A 122 12.74 -1.69 -9.10
N ASN A 123 12.86 -3.01 -9.23
CA ASN A 123 13.05 -3.66 -10.52
C ASN A 123 11.74 -3.98 -11.26
N ARG A 124 10.58 -3.56 -10.71
CA ARG A 124 9.25 -3.84 -11.26
C ARG A 124 8.97 -5.34 -11.51
N ASN A 125 9.60 -6.21 -10.72
CA ASN A 125 9.39 -7.65 -10.74
C ASN A 125 8.48 -8.07 -9.58
N LEU A 126 7.23 -7.61 -9.66
CA LEU A 126 6.25 -7.72 -8.58
C LEU A 126 5.74 -9.16 -8.40
N LEU A 127 5.17 -9.43 -7.22
CA LEU A 127 4.53 -10.70 -6.91
C LEU A 127 3.38 -10.99 -7.88
N LYS A 128 3.18 -12.27 -8.19
CA LYS A 128 2.06 -12.69 -9.03
C LYS A 128 0.76 -12.61 -8.25
N ILE A 129 -0.26 -11.96 -8.82
CA ILE A 129 -1.60 -11.84 -8.24
C ILE A 129 -2.62 -12.66 -9.05
N GLU A 130 -3.45 -13.40 -8.34
CA GLU A 130 -4.65 -14.05 -8.90
C GLU A 130 -5.88 -13.36 -8.29
N LEU A 131 -6.75 -12.81 -9.13
CA LEU A 131 -8.02 -12.21 -8.73
C LEU A 131 -9.13 -13.18 -9.11
N ASN A 132 -9.84 -13.68 -8.12
CA ASN A 132 -10.97 -14.60 -8.29
C ASN A 132 -12.16 -14.09 -7.51
N GLU A 133 -13.36 -14.29 -8.04
CA GLU A 133 -14.63 -14.03 -7.34
C GLU A 133 -14.90 -15.08 -6.28
N ASP A 134 -14.40 -16.30 -6.51
CA ASP A 134 -14.56 -17.45 -5.62
C ASP A 134 -13.58 -17.41 -4.44
N LYS A 135 -13.90 -18.25 -3.44
CA LYS A 135 -13.01 -18.44 -2.28
C LYS A 135 -11.67 -19.03 -2.73
N VAL A 136 -10.60 -18.45 -2.20
CA VAL A 136 -9.23 -18.96 -2.43
C VAL A 136 -9.15 -20.45 -2.09
N ASN A 137 -8.63 -21.26 -3.02
CA ASN A 137 -8.37 -22.68 -2.78
C ASN A 137 -7.32 -22.80 -1.66
N LYS A 138 -7.76 -23.34 -0.51
CA LYS A 138 -6.90 -23.46 0.68
C LYS A 138 -5.72 -24.41 0.45
N ILE A 139 -5.93 -25.50 -0.29
CA ILE A 139 -4.88 -26.50 -0.55
C ILE A 139 -3.78 -25.86 -1.39
N LYS A 140 -4.13 -25.29 -2.55
CA LYS A 140 -3.19 -24.58 -3.43
C LYS A 140 -2.42 -23.47 -2.68
N PHE A 141 -3.10 -22.76 -1.78
CA PHE A 141 -2.49 -21.70 -0.99
C PHE A 141 -1.43 -22.24 -0.01
N LEU A 142 -1.70 -23.36 0.66
CA LEU A 142 -0.76 -24.00 1.57
C LEU A 142 0.42 -24.59 0.82
N GLU A 143 0.18 -25.29 -0.29
CA GLU A 143 1.24 -25.83 -1.16
C GLU A 143 2.20 -24.73 -1.66
N LEU A 144 1.67 -23.56 -2.06
CA LEU A 144 2.50 -22.42 -2.46
C LEU A 144 3.35 -21.91 -1.32
N LYS A 145 2.79 -21.81 -0.10
CA LYS A 145 3.56 -21.41 1.08
C LYS A 145 4.70 -22.38 1.38
N GLU A 146 4.39 -23.66 1.43
CA GLU A 146 5.40 -24.71 1.70
C GLU A 146 6.50 -24.73 0.64
N LYS A 147 6.13 -24.62 -0.64
CA LYS A 147 7.08 -24.53 -1.74
C LYS A 147 8.02 -23.34 -1.57
N TYR A 148 7.48 -22.18 -1.24
CA TYR A 148 8.27 -20.95 -1.09
C TYR A 148 9.18 -21.02 0.15
N MET A 149 8.68 -21.54 1.28
CA MET A 149 9.47 -21.77 2.48
C MET A 149 10.67 -22.69 2.21
N LYS A 150 10.44 -23.81 1.51
CA LYS A 150 11.51 -24.77 1.14
C LYS A 150 12.54 -24.15 0.19
N GLN A 151 12.07 -23.39 -0.81
CA GLN A 151 12.93 -22.79 -1.83
C GLN A 151 13.86 -21.73 -1.26
N TYR A 152 13.41 -20.92 -0.30
CA TYR A 152 14.17 -19.79 0.24
C TYR A 152 14.63 -19.98 1.69
N ALA A 153 14.37 -21.15 2.27
CA ALA A 153 14.73 -21.49 3.67
C ALA A 153 14.22 -20.45 4.69
N ILE A 154 12.99 -19.93 4.48
CA ILE A 154 12.36 -18.91 5.33
C ILE A 154 11.29 -19.50 6.24
N SER A 155 11.03 -18.83 7.35
CA SER A 155 10.04 -19.23 8.36
C SER A 155 8.58 -19.04 7.88
N GLU A 156 7.64 -19.63 8.62
CA GLU A 156 6.21 -19.46 8.36
C GLU A 156 5.75 -17.98 8.49
N ASN A 157 6.35 -17.23 9.39
CA ASN A 157 6.06 -15.80 9.54
C ASN A 157 6.55 -14.99 8.33
N GLU A 158 7.74 -15.30 7.83
CA GLU A 158 8.35 -14.61 6.71
C GLU A 158 7.67 -14.92 5.38
N VAL A 159 7.23 -16.17 5.15
CA VAL A 159 6.52 -16.52 3.92
C VAL A 159 5.20 -15.74 3.78
N GLY A 160 4.59 -15.31 4.87
CA GLY A 160 3.40 -14.46 4.88
C GLY A 160 3.60 -13.07 4.24
N TYR A 161 4.85 -12.66 4.00
CA TYR A 161 5.18 -11.45 3.24
C TYR A 161 5.10 -11.67 1.72
N PHE A 162 5.33 -12.90 1.24
CA PHE A 162 5.38 -13.26 -0.18
C PHE A 162 4.12 -13.98 -0.64
N VAL A 163 3.54 -14.83 0.20
CA VAL A 163 2.33 -15.60 -0.12
C VAL A 163 1.22 -15.24 0.85
N PHE A 164 0.29 -14.44 0.41
CA PHE A 164 -0.83 -13.93 1.22
C PHE A 164 -2.12 -13.82 0.42
N LYS A 165 -3.22 -13.64 1.11
CA LYS A 165 -4.56 -13.40 0.54
C LYS A 165 -5.15 -12.12 1.10
N GLY A 166 -5.98 -11.46 0.32
CA GLY A 166 -6.69 -10.25 0.71
C GLY A 166 -8.05 -10.16 0.03
N LYS A 167 -8.80 -9.13 0.35
CA LYS A 167 -10.04 -8.75 -0.34
C LYS A 167 -9.82 -7.39 -0.97
N LEU A 168 -10.20 -7.24 -2.22
CA LEU A 168 -10.31 -5.94 -2.87
C LEU A 168 -11.71 -5.40 -2.68
N LYS A 169 -11.82 -4.15 -2.29
CA LYS A 169 -13.08 -3.42 -2.23
C LYS A 169 -13.02 -2.28 -3.24
N ASN A 170 -14.11 -2.09 -3.97
CA ASN A 170 -14.28 -0.90 -4.79
C ASN A 170 -14.95 0.17 -3.92
N GLU A 171 -14.16 1.13 -3.44
CA GLU A 171 -14.65 2.24 -2.60
C GLU A 171 -14.82 3.55 -3.41
N ALA A 172 -15.01 3.46 -4.72
CA ALA A 172 -15.20 4.63 -5.58
C ALA A 172 -16.35 5.54 -5.11
N TYR A 173 -17.33 4.97 -4.41
CA TYR A 173 -18.53 5.63 -3.89
C TYR A 173 -18.89 5.14 -2.48
N SER A 174 -17.92 5.03 -1.57
CA SER A 174 -18.24 4.81 -0.16
C SER A 174 -18.92 6.06 0.43
N LYS A 175 -20.03 5.82 1.14
CA LYS A 175 -20.68 6.86 1.95
C LYS A 175 -19.84 7.16 3.18
#